data_f11518bcbdc13ba0f72ac166e1301ea2
#
_entry.id   f11518bcbdc13ba0f72ac166e1301ea2
#
_cell.length_a   1.000
_cell.length_b   1.000
_cell.length_c   1.000
_cell.angle_alpha   90.00
_cell.angle_beta   90.00
_cell.angle_gamma   90.00
#
_symmetry.space_group_name_H-M   'P 1'
#
loop_
_entity.id
_entity.type
_entity.pdbx_description
1 polymer ?
#
loop_
_entity_poly.entity_id
_entity_poly.type
_entity_poly.pdbx_seq_one_letter_code
_entity_poly.pdbx_strand_id
1 'polypeptide(L)'
;MPFKGGWAFPGGFMNMDETTEQCAIRELEEETGLRVSKVQQIGAYSKVDRDPRGRTVTVAYLAIVDKPIAVIGQDDAAKAEWWPLSDLPHLAFDHYDILQDAIRKYKEVMK
;
A
#
# COMPACT_ATOMS: atom_id res chain seq x y z
N MET A 1 13.20 5.80 2.57
CA MET A 1 11.88 6.40 2.30
C MET A 1 12.05 7.62 1.41
N PRO A 2 11.53 7.60 0.20
CA PRO A 2 11.75 8.72 -0.73
C PRO A 2 11.02 10.01 -0.37
N PHE A 3 9.98 9.93 0.47
CA PHE A 3 9.27 11.11 0.96
C PHE A 3 9.63 11.32 2.42
N LYS A 4 10.55 12.24 2.65
CA LYS A 4 11.12 12.47 3.97
C LYS A 4 10.05 12.93 4.96
N GLY A 5 9.99 12.26 6.12
CA GLY A 5 9.05 12.61 7.19
C GLY A 5 7.64 12.06 7.01
N GLY A 6 7.36 11.33 5.93
CA GLY A 6 6.06 10.75 5.66
C GLY A 6 6.08 9.23 5.68
N TRP A 7 4.92 8.64 5.81
CA TRP A 7 4.72 7.20 5.73
C TRP A 7 3.99 6.88 4.44
N ALA A 8 4.29 5.74 3.86
CA ALA A 8 3.66 5.28 2.62
C ALA A 8 3.19 3.84 2.78
N PHE A 9 2.17 3.48 2.02
CA PHE A 9 1.76 2.08 1.94
C PHE A 9 2.85 1.25 1.27
N PRO A 10 2.94 -0.06 1.60
CA PRO A 10 3.88 -0.93 0.90
C PRO A 10 3.63 -0.89 -0.60
N GLY A 11 4.69 -0.94 -1.38
CA GLY A 11 4.57 -0.94 -2.82
C GLY A 11 5.90 -0.75 -3.51
N GLY A 12 5.88 -0.89 -4.80
CA GLY A 12 7.05 -0.73 -5.64
C GLY A 12 6.70 -0.89 -7.10
N PHE A 13 7.71 -1.07 -7.92
CA PHE A 13 7.51 -1.16 -9.36
C PHE A 13 7.28 -2.60 -9.79
N MET A 14 6.37 -2.76 -10.74
CA MET A 14 6.00 -4.05 -11.31
C MET A 14 7.16 -4.63 -12.12
N ASN A 15 7.39 -5.92 -11.95
CA ASN A 15 8.34 -6.63 -12.79
C ASN A 15 7.72 -6.92 -14.17
N MET A 16 8.56 -7.20 -15.14
CA MET A 16 8.11 -7.40 -16.53
C MET A 16 7.18 -8.61 -16.70
N ASP A 17 7.29 -9.57 -15.78
CA ASP A 17 6.58 -10.85 -15.88
C ASP A 17 5.48 -11.01 -14.86
N GLU A 18 5.00 -9.92 -14.27
CA GLU A 18 3.95 -10.02 -13.24
C GLU A 18 2.81 -9.05 -13.52
N THR A 19 1.62 -9.41 -13.02
CA THR A 19 0.45 -8.53 -13.05
C THR A 19 0.55 -7.53 -11.91
N THR A 20 -0.30 -6.50 -11.93
CA THR A 20 -0.36 -5.53 -10.82
C THR A 20 -0.75 -6.22 -9.51
N GLU A 21 -1.64 -7.19 -9.56
CA GLU A 21 -2.04 -7.95 -8.38
C GLU A 21 -0.87 -8.74 -7.80
N GLN A 22 -0.13 -9.43 -8.67
CA GLN A 22 1.06 -10.18 -8.25
C GLN A 22 2.11 -9.26 -7.65
N CYS A 23 2.29 -8.09 -8.25
CA CYS A 23 3.21 -7.08 -7.74
C CYS A 23 2.81 -6.63 -6.33
N ALA A 24 1.53 -6.36 -6.10
CA ALA A 24 1.05 -5.92 -4.80
C ALA A 24 1.32 -6.98 -3.72
N ILE A 25 1.05 -8.24 -4.02
CA ILE A 25 1.28 -9.35 -3.09
C ILE A 25 2.78 -9.51 -2.79
N ARG A 26 3.60 -9.46 -3.83
CA ARG A 26 5.06 -9.59 -3.68
C ARG A 26 5.66 -8.46 -2.85
N GLU A 27 5.31 -7.22 -3.19
CA GLU A 27 5.85 -6.06 -2.49
C GLU A 27 5.41 -6.02 -1.03
N LEU A 28 4.18 -6.42 -0.74
CA LEU A 28 3.70 -6.51 0.63
C LEU A 28 4.56 -7.47 1.44
N GLU A 29 4.84 -8.64 0.89
CA GLU A 29 5.68 -9.63 1.57
C GLU A 29 7.12 -9.14 1.73
N GLU A 30 7.69 -8.55 0.70
CA GLU A 30 9.08 -8.07 0.75
C GLU A 30 9.27 -6.98 1.80
N GLU A 31 8.30 -6.09 1.94
CA GLU A 31 8.45 -4.95 2.82
C GLU A 31 7.94 -5.20 4.25
N THR A 32 7.03 -6.13 4.44
CA THR A 32 6.40 -6.34 5.76
C THR A 32 6.50 -7.76 6.29
N GLY A 33 6.82 -8.73 5.43
CA GLY A 33 6.78 -10.14 5.79
C GLY A 33 5.39 -10.76 5.74
N LEU A 34 4.35 -9.98 5.44
CA LEU A 34 2.98 -10.49 5.37
C LEU A 34 2.75 -11.25 4.06
N ARG A 35 2.25 -12.47 4.17
CA ARG A 35 1.88 -13.29 3.01
C ARG A 35 0.37 -13.35 2.88
N VAL A 36 -0.14 -12.89 1.74
CA VAL A 36 -1.56 -12.97 1.43
C VAL A 36 -1.72 -13.67 0.08
N SER A 37 -2.81 -14.41 -0.08
CA SER A 37 -3.08 -15.10 -1.34
C SER A 37 -3.99 -14.30 -2.26
N LYS A 38 -4.62 -13.27 -1.73
CA LYS A 38 -5.70 -12.58 -2.42
C LYS A 38 -5.77 -11.12 -1.97
N VAL A 39 -5.97 -10.23 -2.92
CA VAL A 39 -6.14 -8.81 -2.66
C VAL A 39 -7.32 -8.29 -3.49
N GLN A 40 -7.90 -7.17 -3.07
CA GLN A 40 -9.01 -6.52 -3.77
C GLN A 40 -8.52 -5.23 -4.40
N GLN A 41 -8.73 -5.06 -5.68
CA GLN A 41 -8.31 -3.84 -6.36
C GLN A 41 -9.18 -2.66 -5.89
N ILE A 42 -8.52 -1.58 -5.49
CA ILE A 42 -9.18 -0.35 -5.09
C ILE A 42 -9.38 0.54 -6.30
N GLY A 43 -8.34 0.78 -7.05
CA GLY A 43 -8.39 1.63 -8.23
C GLY A 43 -7.02 2.05 -8.72
N ALA A 44 -7.00 2.82 -9.78
CA ALA A 44 -5.79 3.38 -10.35
C ALA A 44 -5.72 4.88 -10.04
N TYR A 45 -4.54 5.34 -9.68
CA TYR A 45 -4.29 6.73 -9.31
C TYR A 45 -3.27 7.30 -10.29
N SER A 46 -3.74 8.22 -11.12
CA SER A 46 -2.95 8.71 -12.24
C SER A 46 -2.97 10.23 -12.37
N LYS A 47 -3.37 10.92 -11.32
CA LYS A 47 -3.41 12.39 -11.34
C LYS A 47 -2.02 12.94 -11.64
N VAL A 48 -1.95 13.94 -12.50
CA VAL A 48 -0.70 14.64 -12.81
C VAL A 48 -0.20 15.28 -11.52
N ASP A 49 1.08 15.18 -11.26
CA ASP A 49 1.74 15.74 -10.08
C ASP A 49 1.38 15.07 -8.75
N ARG A 50 0.77 13.86 -8.79
CA ARG A 50 0.47 13.14 -7.56
C ARG A 50 1.74 12.74 -6.78
N ASP A 51 2.82 12.50 -7.50
CA ASP A 51 4.12 12.11 -6.92
C ASP A 51 5.16 13.16 -7.33
N PRO A 52 5.71 13.92 -6.38
CA PRO A 52 6.67 14.98 -6.71
C PRO A 52 7.97 14.46 -7.31
N ARG A 53 8.25 13.16 -7.20
CA ARG A 53 9.47 12.58 -7.75
C ARG A 53 9.41 12.36 -9.26
N GLY A 54 8.22 12.34 -9.83
CA GLY A 54 8.05 12.12 -11.27
C GLY A 54 6.67 11.61 -11.61
N ARG A 55 6.47 11.28 -12.87
CA ARG A 55 5.19 10.81 -13.36
C ARG A 55 5.02 9.33 -13.01
N THR A 56 4.10 9.02 -12.11
CA THR A 56 3.80 7.63 -11.73
C THR A 56 2.32 7.38 -11.72
N VAL A 57 1.94 6.15 -12.09
CA VAL A 57 0.58 5.65 -11.96
C VAL A 57 0.62 4.52 -10.95
N THR A 58 -0.28 4.57 -9.98
CA THR A 58 -0.39 3.55 -8.94
C THR A 58 -1.69 2.79 -9.11
N VAL A 59 -1.59 1.47 -9.10
CA VAL A 59 -2.77 0.61 -8.97
C VAL A 59 -2.76 0.10 -7.54
N ALA A 60 -3.78 0.46 -6.78
CA ALA A 60 -3.83 0.16 -5.35
C ALA A 60 -4.72 -1.04 -5.07
N TYR A 61 -4.31 -1.83 -4.07
CA TYR A 61 -4.99 -3.04 -3.66
C TYR A 61 -5.20 -3.06 -2.16
N LEU A 62 -6.30 -3.67 -1.74
CA LEU A 62 -6.62 -3.86 -0.32
C LEU A 62 -6.37 -5.32 0.04
N ALA A 63 -5.53 -5.54 1.05
CA ALA A 63 -5.31 -6.86 1.64
C ALA A 63 -5.96 -6.87 3.03
N ILE A 64 -6.80 -7.85 3.28
CA ILE A 64 -7.50 -7.97 4.56
C ILE A 64 -6.92 -9.15 5.33
N VAL A 65 -6.51 -8.92 6.57
CA VAL A 65 -6.05 -9.98 7.46
C VAL A 65 -6.92 -10.01 8.71
N ASP A 66 -7.12 -11.19 9.27
CA ASP A 66 -8.01 -11.36 10.42
C ASP A 66 -7.48 -10.70 11.68
N LYS A 67 -6.18 -10.76 11.87
CA LYS A 67 -5.50 -10.19 13.05
C LYS A 67 -4.21 -9.51 12.63
N PRO A 68 -3.86 -8.39 13.28
CA PRO A 68 -2.53 -7.83 13.06
C PRO A 68 -1.48 -8.83 13.56
N ILE A 69 -0.60 -9.27 12.68
CA ILE A 69 0.54 -10.09 13.07
C ILE A 69 1.78 -9.23 13.01
N ALA A 70 2.85 -9.65 13.68
CA ALA A 70 4.09 -8.89 13.71
C ALA A 70 4.57 -8.65 12.28
N VAL A 71 4.87 -7.40 11.96
CA VAL A 71 5.46 -7.04 10.68
C VAL A 71 6.90 -6.65 10.88
N ILE A 72 7.73 -7.00 9.92
CA ILE A 72 9.17 -6.74 9.98
C ILE A 72 9.53 -6.02 8.68
N GLY A 73 10.18 -4.87 8.81
CA GLY A 73 10.72 -4.19 7.64
C GLY A 73 11.77 -5.08 7.01
N GLN A 74 11.68 -5.29 5.72
CA GLN A 74 12.60 -6.16 4.97
C GLN A 74 13.14 -5.42 3.76
N ASP A 75 14.25 -5.92 3.24
CA ASP A 75 14.93 -5.35 2.09
C ASP A 75 15.23 -3.87 2.31
N ASP A 76 14.73 -3.00 1.45
CA ASP A 76 14.98 -1.57 1.53
C ASP A 76 13.98 -0.83 2.43
N ALA A 77 13.00 -1.52 2.98
CA ALA A 77 12.04 -0.88 3.89
C ALA A 77 12.70 -0.64 5.23
N ALA A 78 12.82 0.62 5.61
CA ALA A 78 13.43 0.98 6.89
C ALA A 78 12.57 0.54 8.05
N LYS A 79 11.25 0.50 7.88
CA LYS A 79 10.34 0.25 8.99
C LYS A 79 8.93 -0.06 8.48
N ALA A 80 8.29 -1.05 9.08
CA ALA A 80 6.89 -1.35 8.82
C ALA A 80 6.16 -1.41 10.14
N GLU A 81 4.97 -0.81 10.21
CA GLU A 81 4.17 -0.75 11.43
C GLU A 81 2.68 -0.82 11.12
N TRP A 82 1.94 -1.39 12.07
CA TRP A 82 0.48 -1.27 12.08
C TRP A 82 0.09 0.06 12.70
N TRP A 83 -0.90 0.73 12.11
CA TRP A 83 -1.40 2.00 12.64
C TRP A 83 -2.90 1.93 12.82
N PRO A 84 -3.45 2.38 13.95
CA PRO A 84 -4.90 2.46 14.10
C PRO A 84 -5.47 3.54 13.18
N LEU A 85 -6.64 3.30 12.62
CA LEU A 85 -7.28 4.27 11.73
C LEU A 85 -7.61 5.57 12.45
N SER A 86 -7.74 5.52 13.78
CA SER A 86 -8.03 6.70 14.59
C SER A 86 -6.81 7.57 14.89
N ASP A 87 -5.61 7.07 14.58
CA ASP A 87 -4.36 7.78 14.92
C ASP A 87 -3.31 7.48 13.87
N LEU A 88 -3.47 8.08 12.69
CA LEU A 88 -2.61 7.82 11.55
C LEU A 88 -1.42 8.76 11.51
N PRO A 89 -0.26 8.29 10.98
CA PRO A 89 0.87 9.18 10.77
C PRO A 89 0.62 10.07 9.54
N HIS A 90 1.53 10.98 9.29
CA HIS A 90 1.52 11.76 8.06
C HIS A 90 1.79 10.82 6.88
N LEU A 91 0.87 10.79 5.93
CA LEU A 91 0.99 9.93 4.75
C LEU A 91 1.58 10.69 3.58
N ALA A 92 2.42 9.99 2.79
CA ALA A 92 3.10 10.57 1.65
C ALA A 92 2.14 10.75 0.47
N PHE A 93 2.38 11.78 -0.32
CA PHE A 93 1.70 12.05 -1.60
C PHE A 93 0.17 12.04 -1.43
N ASP A 94 -0.52 11.25 -2.25
CA ASP A 94 -1.97 11.10 -2.22
C ASP A 94 -2.42 9.84 -1.49
N HIS A 95 -1.57 9.27 -0.64
CA HIS A 95 -1.89 8.03 0.08
C HIS A 95 -3.09 8.18 1.01
N TYR A 96 -3.34 9.39 1.53
CA TYR A 96 -4.54 9.62 2.32
C TYR A 96 -5.82 9.39 1.49
N ASP A 97 -5.81 9.83 0.24
CA ASP A 97 -6.95 9.61 -0.67
C ASP A 97 -7.11 8.13 -0.98
N ILE A 98 -6.01 7.42 -1.17
CA ILE A 98 -6.02 5.97 -1.37
C ILE A 98 -6.62 5.28 -0.14
N LEU A 99 -6.26 5.73 1.05
CA LEU A 99 -6.79 5.19 2.30
C LEU A 99 -8.31 5.35 2.39
N GLN A 100 -8.83 6.53 2.03
CA GLN A 100 -10.27 6.77 2.05
C GLN A 100 -11.01 5.80 1.13
N ASP A 101 -10.46 5.57 -0.05
CA ASP A 101 -11.02 4.63 -1.01
C ASP A 101 -10.92 3.20 -0.50
N ALA A 102 -9.82 2.86 0.19
CA ALA A 102 -9.63 1.54 0.78
C ALA A 102 -10.67 1.26 1.88
N ILE A 103 -10.94 2.25 2.72
CA ILE A 103 -11.95 2.11 3.77
C ILE A 103 -13.32 1.86 3.14
N ARG A 104 -13.65 2.58 2.09
CA ARG A 104 -14.89 2.41 1.36
C ARG A 104 -14.99 1.01 0.77
N LYS A 105 -13.92 0.54 0.14
CA LYS A 105 -13.86 -0.80 -0.43
C LYS A 105 -14.00 -1.88 0.64
N TYR A 106 -13.36 -1.68 1.78
CA TYR A 106 -13.45 -2.61 2.91
C TYR A 106 -14.91 -2.78 3.36
N LYS A 107 -15.64 -1.69 3.47
CA LYS A 107 -17.05 -1.73 3.87
C LYS A 107 -17.91 -2.48 2.85
N GLU A 108 -17.60 -2.35 1.57
CA GLU A 108 -18.30 -3.09 0.52
C GLU A 108 -18.04 -4.59 0.62
N VAL A 109 -16.77 -4.97 0.79
CA VAL A 109 -16.36 -6.37 0.80
C VAL A 109 -16.86 -7.11 2.04
N MET A 110 -16.92 -6.42 3.18
CA MET A 110 -17.29 -7.02 4.47
C MET A 110 -18.76 -6.89 4.82
N LYS A 111 -19.58 -6.51 3.87
CA LYS A 111 -21.02 -6.44 4.06
C LYS A 111 -21.62 -7.81 4.34
#